data_1a18b40c5c65b311b3a0da8c7dfeab09
#
_entry.id   1a18b40c5c65b311b3a0da8c7dfeab09
#
_cell.length_a   1.000
_cell.length_b   1.000
_cell.length_c   1.000
_cell.angle_alpha   90.00
_cell.angle_beta   90.00
_cell.angle_gamma   90.00
#
_symmetry.space_group_name_H-M   'P 1'
#
loop_
_entity.id
_entity.type
_entity.pdbx_description
1 polymer ?
#
loop_
_entity_poly.entity_id
_entity_poly.type
_entity_poly.pdbx_seq_one_letter_code
_entity_poly.pdbx_strand_id
1 'polypeptide(L)'
;MRIAVARELDPAEGRVAATPDTVKKMKGLGAEVAIEPGAGMRCGIPDSDYVAAGAVVTNGALADADIVLKVRRPGVLELANYKKDAIVIAIMDPYGNETAIKTLADAGLTAFAMELMPRITRAQVMDVLSSQANLAGYRAVIDAAAEYGRALPMMMTAAGTIPAAKVFIMGVGVAGLQAIATARRLGAIVTATDVRPATKEQVESLGAKFIAVEDEEFKQAETAGGYAKEMSKEYQAKQAALVAEHIKKQDIVITTALIPGRPAPRLISKDMVASMRPGSVIVDLAVERGGNCEGVKPGEVVDAGGVKIVGYLNVAGRIAASASSLYARNLFAFLEILVDRNAKTVAINWDDEIVKATALTRGGEVVNASFAPKTAAATAAG
;
A
#
# COMPACT_ATOMS: atom_id res chain seq x y z
N MET A 1 10.39 -28.88 -4.87
CA MET A 1 10.40 -27.42 -4.72
C MET A 1 10.05 -27.09 -3.27
N ARG A 2 10.87 -26.27 -2.62
CA ARG A 2 10.66 -25.83 -1.24
C ARG A 2 10.35 -24.34 -1.21
N ILE A 3 9.22 -23.97 -0.60
CA ILE A 3 8.79 -22.59 -0.39
C ILE A 3 8.91 -22.27 1.09
N ALA A 4 9.63 -21.21 1.44
CA ALA A 4 9.74 -20.74 2.80
C ALA A 4 8.96 -19.44 3.02
N VAL A 5 8.45 -19.25 4.23
CA VAL A 5 7.84 -18.01 4.69
C VAL A 5 8.67 -17.46 5.83
N ALA A 6 9.24 -16.30 5.62
CA ALA A 6 10.07 -15.63 6.60
C ALA A 6 9.20 -14.91 7.65
N ARG A 7 9.74 -14.83 8.87
CA ARG A 7 9.23 -13.95 9.90
C ARG A 7 9.72 -12.52 9.64
N GLU A 8 8.83 -11.54 9.68
CA GLU A 8 9.23 -10.14 9.56
C GLU A 8 9.96 -9.68 10.81
N LEU A 9 11.14 -9.06 10.61
CA LEU A 9 11.99 -8.61 11.72
C LEU A 9 11.59 -7.25 12.26
N ASP A 10 11.00 -6.38 11.42
CA ASP A 10 10.48 -5.08 11.85
C ASP A 10 9.34 -5.27 12.85
N PRO A 11 9.46 -4.74 14.09
CA PRO A 11 8.39 -4.80 15.07
C PRO A 11 7.07 -4.16 14.61
N ALA A 12 7.14 -3.18 13.73
CA ALA A 12 5.98 -2.48 13.18
C ALA A 12 5.28 -3.25 12.04
N GLU A 13 5.89 -4.35 11.51
CA GLU A 13 5.28 -5.18 10.50
C GLU A 13 4.56 -6.38 11.14
N GLY A 14 3.25 -6.27 11.26
CA GLY A 14 2.42 -7.34 11.84
C GLY A 14 1.95 -8.39 10.84
N ARG A 15 2.11 -8.12 9.53
CA ARG A 15 1.66 -9.04 8.46
C ARG A 15 2.61 -10.21 8.29
N VAL A 16 2.10 -11.26 7.65
CA VAL A 16 2.87 -12.44 7.22
C VAL A 16 2.53 -12.76 5.76
N ALA A 17 3.49 -13.34 5.05
CA ALA A 17 3.38 -13.60 3.61
C ALA A 17 2.57 -14.86 3.25
N ALA A 18 2.19 -15.68 4.22
CA ALA A 18 1.32 -16.83 4.00
C ALA A 18 0.33 -17.03 5.15
N THR A 19 -0.79 -17.64 4.85
CA THR A 19 -1.79 -18.11 5.82
C THR A 19 -1.92 -19.64 5.72
N PRO A 20 -2.52 -20.32 6.70
CA PRO A 20 -2.79 -21.76 6.61
C PRO A 20 -3.53 -22.16 5.32
N ASP A 21 -4.45 -21.33 4.85
CA ASP A 21 -5.17 -21.55 3.58
C ASP A 21 -4.22 -21.53 2.37
N THR A 22 -3.33 -20.52 2.29
CA THR A 22 -2.36 -20.46 1.19
C THR A 22 -1.27 -21.52 1.30
N VAL A 23 -0.91 -21.97 2.52
CA VAL A 23 -0.03 -23.12 2.72
C VAL A 23 -0.62 -24.39 2.07
N LYS A 24 -1.90 -24.69 2.33
CA LYS A 24 -2.58 -25.82 1.68
C LYS A 24 -2.55 -25.72 0.15
N LYS A 25 -2.74 -24.53 -0.39
CA LYS A 25 -2.68 -24.28 -1.84
C LYS A 25 -1.28 -24.47 -2.41
N MET A 26 -0.23 -23.97 -1.73
CA MET A 26 1.17 -24.20 -2.12
C MET A 26 1.54 -25.69 -2.11
N LYS A 27 1.06 -26.44 -1.11
CA LYS A 27 1.20 -27.91 -1.10
C LYS A 27 0.49 -28.56 -2.28
N GLY A 28 -0.66 -28.03 -2.70
CA GLY A 28 -1.36 -28.45 -3.92
C GLY A 28 -0.53 -28.25 -5.20
N LEU A 29 0.40 -27.30 -5.22
CA LEU A 29 1.41 -27.14 -6.29
C LEU A 29 2.57 -28.15 -6.19
N GLY A 30 2.56 -29.02 -5.18
CA GLY A 30 3.63 -29.98 -4.91
C GLY A 30 4.82 -29.41 -4.15
N ALA A 31 4.67 -28.26 -3.51
CA ALA A 31 5.71 -27.66 -2.69
C ALA A 31 5.78 -28.28 -1.29
N GLU A 32 6.99 -28.42 -0.76
CA GLU A 32 7.24 -28.45 0.67
C GLU A 32 7.22 -27.03 1.20
N VAL A 33 6.42 -26.77 2.25
CA VAL A 33 6.28 -25.42 2.82
C VAL A 33 6.93 -25.38 4.19
N ALA A 34 7.91 -24.50 4.37
CA ALA A 34 8.58 -24.24 5.62
C ALA A 34 8.23 -22.83 6.14
N ILE A 35 7.99 -22.71 7.45
CA ILE A 35 7.63 -21.44 8.08
C ILE A 35 8.65 -21.15 9.20
N GLU A 36 9.16 -19.93 9.29
CA GLU A 36 9.93 -19.53 10.46
C GLU A 36 9.06 -19.44 11.70
N PRO A 37 9.54 -19.91 12.87
CA PRO A 37 8.75 -19.89 14.10
C PRO A 37 8.26 -18.49 14.46
N GLY A 38 6.98 -18.40 14.79
CA GLY A 38 6.33 -17.15 15.17
C GLY A 38 6.03 -16.20 14.02
N ALA A 39 6.20 -16.59 12.76
CA ALA A 39 5.98 -15.73 11.60
C ALA A 39 4.56 -15.14 11.54
N GLY A 40 3.54 -15.92 11.94
CA GLY A 40 2.13 -15.50 11.94
C GLY A 40 1.63 -14.90 13.24
N MET A 41 2.41 -14.94 14.31
CA MET A 41 1.93 -14.59 15.66
C MET A 41 1.35 -13.18 15.77
N ARG A 42 1.97 -12.20 15.10
CA ARG A 42 1.53 -10.80 15.13
C ARG A 42 0.20 -10.55 14.39
N CYS A 43 -0.20 -11.47 13.51
CA CYS A 43 -1.51 -11.40 12.84
C CYS A 43 -2.52 -12.43 13.41
N GLY A 44 -2.19 -13.07 14.55
CA GLY A 44 -3.08 -13.99 15.23
C GLY A 44 -3.07 -15.42 14.67
N ILE A 45 -2.05 -15.82 13.91
CA ILE A 45 -1.89 -17.17 13.38
C ILE A 45 -0.78 -17.88 14.17
N PRO A 46 -1.08 -18.82 15.06
CA PRO A 46 -0.08 -19.59 15.79
C PRO A 46 0.61 -20.62 14.89
N ASP A 47 1.81 -21.03 15.28
CA ASP A 47 2.60 -22.03 14.53
C ASP A 47 1.85 -23.35 14.36
N SER A 48 1.03 -23.74 15.34
CA SER A 48 0.18 -24.95 15.28
C SER A 48 -0.76 -24.96 14.08
N ASP A 49 -1.28 -23.81 13.64
CA ASP A 49 -2.21 -23.70 12.51
C ASP A 49 -1.48 -23.94 11.19
N TYR A 50 -0.23 -23.49 11.08
CA TYR A 50 0.63 -23.80 9.94
C TYR A 50 0.99 -25.29 9.87
N VAL A 51 1.31 -25.90 11.03
CA VAL A 51 1.56 -27.34 11.13
C VAL A 51 0.31 -28.12 10.74
N ALA A 52 -0.86 -27.74 11.22
CA ALA A 52 -2.15 -28.35 10.84
C ALA A 52 -2.47 -28.21 9.34
N ALA A 53 -1.99 -27.13 8.70
CA ALA A 53 -2.07 -26.95 7.25
C ALA A 53 -1.02 -27.77 6.49
N GLY A 54 -0.11 -28.42 7.19
CA GLY A 54 0.92 -29.31 6.67
C GLY A 54 2.26 -28.63 6.33
N ALA A 55 2.53 -27.46 6.89
CA ALA A 55 3.85 -26.82 6.83
C ALA A 55 4.78 -27.41 7.90
N VAL A 56 6.08 -27.24 7.69
CA VAL A 56 7.13 -27.52 8.67
C VAL A 56 7.54 -26.19 9.30
N VAL A 57 7.38 -26.04 10.62
CA VAL A 57 7.85 -24.86 11.35
C VAL A 57 9.25 -25.12 11.87
N THR A 58 10.24 -24.33 11.42
CA THR A 58 11.65 -24.55 11.75
C THR A 58 12.49 -23.27 11.62
N ASN A 59 13.50 -23.10 12.48
CA ASN A 59 14.46 -22.00 12.41
C ASN A 59 15.33 -22.02 11.13
N GLY A 60 15.50 -23.16 10.47
CA GLY A 60 16.23 -23.31 9.21
C GLY A 60 15.34 -23.21 7.97
N ALA A 61 14.17 -22.59 8.07
CA ALA A 61 13.19 -22.54 6.98
C ALA A 61 13.77 -21.96 5.67
N LEU A 62 14.62 -20.94 5.77
CA LEU A 62 15.12 -20.17 4.63
C LEU A 62 16.32 -20.82 3.92
N ALA A 63 17.14 -21.60 4.63
CA ALA A 63 18.46 -22.05 4.16
C ALA A 63 18.43 -22.89 2.86
N ASP A 64 17.41 -23.73 2.70
CA ASP A 64 17.26 -24.63 1.53
C ASP A 64 16.07 -24.25 0.65
N ALA A 65 15.47 -23.08 0.85
CA ALA A 65 14.29 -22.66 0.13
C ALA A 65 14.62 -22.25 -1.32
N ASP A 66 13.86 -22.79 -2.27
CA ASP A 66 13.92 -22.38 -3.67
C ASP A 66 13.21 -21.02 -3.85
N ILE A 67 12.12 -20.80 -3.07
CA ILE A 67 11.34 -19.58 -3.07
C ILE A 67 11.12 -19.12 -1.63
N VAL A 68 11.39 -17.86 -1.35
CA VAL A 68 11.13 -17.21 -0.06
C VAL A 68 10.05 -16.12 -0.24
N LEU A 69 9.01 -16.22 0.56
CA LEU A 69 7.93 -15.26 0.63
C LEU A 69 8.12 -14.36 1.84
N LYS A 70 8.10 -13.05 1.61
CA LYS A 70 8.15 -12.01 2.65
C LYS A 70 7.11 -10.92 2.40
N VAL A 71 6.83 -10.14 3.41
CA VAL A 71 6.04 -8.90 3.27
C VAL A 71 6.95 -7.76 2.82
N ARG A 72 8.08 -7.58 3.50
CA ARG A 72 9.06 -6.52 3.22
C ARG A 72 10.33 -7.10 2.61
N ARG A 73 11.05 -6.27 1.86
CA ARG A 73 12.39 -6.60 1.36
C ARG A 73 13.28 -7.13 2.48
N PRO A 74 14.07 -8.20 2.23
CA PRO A 74 15.05 -8.67 3.19
C PRO A 74 16.08 -7.58 3.55
N GLY A 75 16.42 -7.49 4.82
CA GLY A 75 17.54 -6.68 5.29
C GLY A 75 18.88 -7.37 5.00
N VAL A 76 19.98 -6.61 4.98
CA VAL A 76 21.33 -7.12 4.67
C VAL A 76 21.71 -8.30 5.57
N LEU A 77 21.37 -8.25 6.86
CA LEU A 77 21.69 -9.31 7.83
C LEU A 77 20.90 -10.61 7.58
N GLU A 78 19.76 -10.54 6.90
CA GLU A 78 18.96 -11.71 6.57
C GLU A 78 19.56 -12.49 5.39
N LEU A 79 20.28 -11.82 4.47
CA LEU A 79 20.74 -12.40 3.21
C LEU A 79 21.66 -13.62 3.40
N ALA A 80 22.42 -13.67 4.49
CA ALA A 80 23.28 -14.80 4.82
C ALA A 80 22.50 -16.11 5.08
N ASN A 81 21.20 -16.02 5.36
CA ASN A 81 20.34 -17.14 5.65
C ASN A 81 19.64 -17.71 4.40
N TYR A 82 19.81 -17.06 3.23
CA TYR A 82 19.15 -17.49 2.01
C TYR A 82 20.07 -18.40 1.19
N LYS A 83 19.46 -19.41 0.57
CA LYS A 83 20.12 -20.22 -0.44
C LYS A 83 20.56 -19.33 -1.62
N LYS A 84 21.77 -19.56 -2.13
CA LYS A 84 22.19 -18.95 -3.39
C LYS A 84 21.18 -19.28 -4.50
N ASP A 85 20.92 -18.33 -5.36
CA ASP A 85 19.93 -18.42 -6.45
C ASP A 85 18.47 -18.57 -5.99
N ALA A 86 18.18 -18.41 -4.69
CA ALA A 86 16.81 -18.39 -4.20
C ALA A 86 16.00 -17.24 -4.82
N ILE A 87 14.72 -17.50 -5.03
CA ILE A 87 13.74 -16.51 -5.48
C ILE A 87 13.14 -15.85 -4.25
N VAL A 88 13.15 -14.52 -4.19
CA VAL A 88 12.53 -13.75 -3.11
C VAL A 88 11.39 -12.91 -3.68
N ILE A 89 10.19 -13.07 -3.12
CA ILE A 89 8.98 -12.38 -3.54
C ILE A 89 8.45 -11.54 -2.37
N ALA A 90 8.44 -10.22 -2.53
CA ALA A 90 8.02 -9.28 -1.47
C ALA A 90 7.63 -7.91 -2.05
N ILE A 91 7.20 -7.01 -1.17
CA ILE A 91 7.25 -5.56 -1.42
C ILE A 91 8.70 -5.13 -1.22
N MET A 92 9.35 -4.69 -2.30
CA MET A 92 10.78 -4.43 -2.33
C MET A 92 11.13 -2.96 -2.11
N ASP A 93 10.17 -2.06 -2.30
CA ASP A 93 10.36 -0.61 -2.21
C ASP A 93 11.60 -0.11 -2.97
N PRO A 94 11.63 -0.29 -4.32
CA PRO A 94 12.85 -0.11 -5.09
C PRO A 94 13.24 1.35 -5.31
N TYR A 95 12.28 2.27 -5.34
CA TYR A 95 12.52 3.69 -5.61
C TYR A 95 13.29 4.36 -4.45
N GLY A 96 14.47 4.90 -4.75
CA GLY A 96 15.37 5.51 -3.76
C GLY A 96 16.10 4.48 -2.89
N ASN A 97 16.03 3.19 -3.24
CA ASN A 97 16.69 2.09 -2.54
C ASN A 97 17.54 1.24 -3.49
N GLU A 98 18.10 1.84 -4.55
CA GLU A 98 18.87 1.18 -5.59
C GLU A 98 20.07 0.38 -5.02
N THR A 99 20.70 0.92 -3.96
CA THR A 99 21.79 0.22 -3.25
C THR A 99 21.31 -1.09 -2.63
N ALA A 100 20.12 -1.10 -2.03
CA ALA A 100 19.57 -2.31 -1.44
C ALA A 100 19.19 -3.34 -2.52
N ILE A 101 18.69 -2.88 -3.68
CA ILE A 101 18.44 -3.78 -4.83
C ILE A 101 19.75 -4.39 -5.35
N LYS A 102 20.80 -3.57 -5.47
CA LYS A 102 22.13 -4.08 -5.84
C LYS A 102 22.62 -5.14 -4.85
N THR A 103 22.42 -4.92 -3.55
CA THR A 103 22.80 -5.90 -2.51
C THR A 103 22.09 -7.25 -2.70
N LEU A 104 20.81 -7.25 -3.11
CA LEU A 104 20.09 -8.50 -3.45
C LEU A 104 20.72 -9.20 -4.67
N ALA A 105 21.10 -8.43 -5.69
CA ALA A 105 21.80 -8.97 -6.86
C ALA A 105 23.15 -9.56 -6.47
N ASP A 106 23.96 -8.82 -5.71
CA ASP A 106 25.29 -9.27 -5.26
C ASP A 106 25.23 -10.55 -4.39
N ALA A 107 24.11 -10.74 -3.67
CA ALA A 107 23.83 -11.97 -2.93
C ALA A 107 23.38 -13.14 -3.84
N GLY A 108 23.27 -12.94 -5.14
CA GLY A 108 22.85 -13.93 -6.12
C GLY A 108 21.36 -14.26 -6.11
N LEU A 109 20.53 -13.41 -5.48
CA LEU A 109 19.09 -13.67 -5.37
C LEU A 109 18.34 -13.22 -6.64
N THR A 110 17.30 -13.99 -6.98
CA THR A 110 16.27 -13.55 -7.94
C THR A 110 15.16 -12.88 -7.18
N ALA A 111 15.02 -11.56 -7.30
CA ALA A 111 14.06 -10.77 -6.54
C ALA A 111 12.92 -10.26 -7.41
N PHE A 112 11.68 -10.45 -6.92
CA PHE A 112 10.47 -9.91 -7.54
C PHE A 112 9.81 -8.88 -6.62
N ALA A 113 9.54 -7.68 -7.17
CA ALA A 113 8.84 -6.59 -6.50
C ALA A 113 7.35 -6.62 -6.81
N MET A 114 6.55 -7.02 -5.84
CA MET A 114 5.10 -7.15 -6.03
C MET A 114 4.40 -5.82 -6.32
N GLU A 115 4.96 -4.70 -5.87
CA GLU A 115 4.43 -3.35 -6.14
C GLU A 115 4.66 -2.87 -7.58
N LEU A 116 5.46 -3.57 -8.36
CA LEU A 116 5.64 -3.29 -9.80
C LEU A 116 4.68 -4.10 -10.68
N MET A 117 3.67 -4.73 -10.08
CA MET A 117 2.64 -5.46 -10.80
C MET A 117 1.98 -4.60 -11.88
N PRO A 118 1.96 -5.02 -13.16
CA PRO A 118 1.37 -4.22 -14.24
C PRO A 118 -0.16 -4.14 -14.09
N ARG A 119 -0.74 -3.03 -14.54
CA ARG A 119 -2.20 -2.79 -14.47
C ARG A 119 -2.94 -3.45 -15.62
N ILE A 120 -2.87 -4.76 -15.70
CA ILE A 120 -3.57 -5.59 -16.70
C ILE A 120 -4.56 -6.53 -15.99
N THR A 121 -5.58 -6.97 -16.71
CA THR A 121 -6.67 -7.80 -16.14
C THR A 121 -6.15 -9.05 -15.46
N ARG A 122 -5.20 -9.75 -16.08
CA ARG A 122 -4.60 -10.99 -15.55
C ARG A 122 -3.84 -10.77 -14.24
N ALA A 123 -3.27 -9.58 -14.02
CA ALA A 123 -2.50 -9.25 -12.84
C ALA A 123 -3.33 -8.74 -11.65
N GLN A 124 -4.62 -8.46 -11.82
CA GLN A 124 -5.46 -7.88 -10.75
C GLN A 124 -5.48 -8.71 -9.47
N VAL A 125 -5.49 -10.05 -9.59
CA VAL A 125 -5.47 -10.96 -8.43
C VAL A 125 -4.12 -10.97 -7.70
N MET A 126 -3.07 -10.43 -8.32
CA MET A 126 -1.70 -10.34 -7.79
C MET A 126 -1.39 -8.94 -7.25
N ASP A 127 -2.29 -7.96 -7.40
CA ASP A 127 -2.07 -6.54 -7.06
C ASP A 127 -2.08 -6.32 -5.54
N VAL A 128 -0.89 -6.35 -4.95
CA VAL A 128 -0.70 -6.08 -3.52
C VAL A 128 -0.95 -4.61 -3.17
N LEU A 129 -0.71 -3.67 -4.11
CA LEU A 129 -0.95 -2.26 -3.82
C LEU A 129 -2.44 -2.01 -3.63
N SER A 130 -3.29 -2.53 -4.50
CA SER A 130 -4.74 -2.36 -4.39
C SER A 130 -5.30 -3.08 -3.15
N SER A 131 -4.88 -4.31 -2.88
CA SER A 131 -5.38 -5.07 -1.72
C SER A 131 -5.02 -4.38 -0.39
N GLN A 132 -3.80 -3.87 -0.26
CA GLN A 132 -3.34 -3.20 0.95
C GLN A 132 -3.88 -1.76 1.04
N ALA A 133 -3.97 -1.01 -0.06
CA ALA A 133 -4.55 0.33 -0.07
C ALA A 133 -6.04 0.33 0.32
N ASN A 134 -6.80 -0.68 -0.10
CA ASN A 134 -8.19 -0.84 0.31
C ASN A 134 -8.30 -0.92 1.84
N LEU A 135 -7.50 -1.78 2.47
CA LEU A 135 -7.47 -1.92 3.93
C LEU A 135 -6.95 -0.67 4.64
N ALA A 136 -5.96 0.02 4.05
CA ALA A 136 -5.48 1.29 4.60
C ALA A 136 -6.57 2.37 4.60
N GLY A 137 -7.37 2.47 3.53
CA GLY A 137 -8.51 3.38 3.46
C GLY A 137 -9.57 3.10 4.52
N TYR A 138 -9.91 1.83 4.73
CA TYR A 138 -10.78 1.42 5.85
C TYR A 138 -10.18 1.83 7.19
N ARG A 139 -8.93 1.45 7.44
CA ARG A 139 -8.28 1.68 8.73
C ARG A 139 -8.10 3.17 9.04
N ALA A 140 -7.82 3.99 8.03
CA ALA A 140 -7.71 5.44 8.20
C ALA A 140 -8.99 6.08 8.77
N VAL A 141 -10.15 5.61 8.33
CA VAL A 141 -11.43 6.09 8.88
C VAL A 141 -11.63 5.66 10.32
N ILE A 142 -11.25 4.41 10.66
CA ILE A 142 -11.34 3.90 12.03
C ILE A 142 -10.37 4.65 12.96
N ASP A 143 -9.12 4.89 12.50
CA ASP A 143 -8.14 5.67 13.25
C ASP A 143 -8.62 7.13 13.42
N ALA A 144 -9.17 7.74 12.37
CA ALA A 144 -9.78 9.07 12.47
C ALA A 144 -10.92 9.11 13.48
N ALA A 145 -11.79 8.11 13.48
CA ALA A 145 -12.91 8.02 14.42
C ALA A 145 -12.44 7.85 15.87
N ALA A 146 -11.34 7.11 16.10
CA ALA A 146 -10.76 6.93 17.43
C ALA A 146 -10.13 8.23 17.97
N GLU A 147 -9.52 9.04 17.09
CA GLU A 147 -8.92 10.32 17.45
C GLU A 147 -9.93 11.47 17.53
N TYR A 148 -11.06 11.34 16.84
CA TYR A 148 -12.13 12.35 16.82
C TYR A 148 -13.03 12.22 18.03
N GLY A 149 -13.00 13.18 18.92
CA GLY A 149 -13.72 13.15 20.21
C GLY A 149 -15.24 13.27 20.13
N ARG A 150 -15.87 12.98 18.96
CA ARG A 150 -17.32 13.09 18.73
C ARG A 150 -17.82 11.88 17.93
N ALA A 151 -19.17 11.71 17.91
CA ALA A 151 -19.79 10.67 17.10
C ALA A 151 -19.72 10.99 15.59
N LEU A 152 -19.59 9.98 14.74
CA LEU A 152 -19.65 10.14 13.30
C LEU A 152 -21.08 10.25 12.78
N PRO A 153 -22.05 9.39 13.18
CA PRO A 153 -23.42 9.48 12.71
C PRO A 153 -24.19 10.61 13.39
N MET A 154 -25.22 11.08 12.72
CA MET A 154 -26.24 11.86 13.39
C MET A 154 -26.97 10.99 14.42
N MET A 155 -27.18 11.51 15.61
CA MET A 155 -27.94 10.85 16.66
C MET A 155 -28.94 11.82 17.28
N MET A 156 -30.13 11.30 17.63
CA MET A 156 -31.16 12.05 18.33
C MET A 156 -31.39 11.42 19.71
N THR A 157 -31.42 12.27 20.74
CA THR A 157 -31.71 11.86 22.11
C THR A 157 -32.73 12.85 22.71
N ALA A 158 -33.31 12.52 23.87
CA ALA A 158 -34.16 13.45 24.60
C ALA A 158 -33.42 14.73 25.00
N ALA A 159 -32.08 14.69 25.13
CA ALA A 159 -31.24 15.84 25.46
C ALA A 159 -30.88 16.71 24.22
N GLY A 160 -31.20 16.27 23.01
CA GLY A 160 -30.92 16.98 21.77
C GLY A 160 -30.32 16.13 20.68
N THR A 161 -29.95 16.79 19.57
CA THR A 161 -29.41 16.18 18.35
C THR A 161 -27.90 16.38 18.25
N ILE A 162 -27.15 15.32 17.98
CA ILE A 162 -25.74 15.35 17.60
C ILE A 162 -25.70 15.33 16.08
N PRO A 163 -25.09 16.34 15.40
CA PRO A 163 -24.99 16.36 13.94
C PRO A 163 -23.98 15.32 13.46
N ALA A 164 -24.17 14.83 12.21
CA ALA A 164 -23.21 13.96 11.57
C ALA A 164 -21.87 14.66 11.32
N ALA A 165 -20.78 13.94 11.51
CA ALA A 165 -19.43 14.42 11.19
C ALA A 165 -19.27 14.65 9.67
N LYS A 166 -18.53 15.69 9.31
CA LYS A 166 -18.17 16.01 7.93
C LYS A 166 -16.78 15.49 7.63
N VAL A 167 -16.70 14.59 6.67
CA VAL A 167 -15.44 13.91 6.29
C VAL A 167 -15.07 14.33 4.88
N PHE A 168 -13.83 14.77 4.68
CA PHE A 168 -13.28 15.14 3.40
C PHE A 168 -12.14 14.20 3.01
N ILE A 169 -12.26 13.54 1.86
CA ILE A 169 -11.25 12.62 1.33
C ILE A 169 -10.50 13.30 0.20
N MET A 170 -9.18 13.39 0.31
CA MET A 170 -8.31 14.00 -0.69
C MET A 170 -7.45 12.92 -1.37
N GLY A 171 -7.78 12.62 -2.60
CA GLY A 171 -7.29 11.48 -3.37
C GLY A 171 -8.31 10.34 -3.41
N VAL A 172 -8.78 10.00 -4.63
CA VAL A 172 -9.82 9.00 -4.88
C VAL A 172 -9.24 7.81 -5.63
N GLY A 173 -8.10 7.29 -5.14
CA GLY A 173 -7.60 5.97 -5.50
C GLY A 173 -8.31 4.88 -4.68
N VAL A 174 -7.77 3.66 -4.70
CA VAL A 174 -8.35 2.52 -3.97
C VAL A 174 -8.55 2.82 -2.48
N ALA A 175 -7.56 3.44 -1.82
CA ALA A 175 -7.67 3.84 -0.42
C ALA A 175 -8.76 4.90 -0.21
N GLY A 176 -8.81 5.93 -1.06
CA GLY A 176 -9.80 6.99 -0.96
C GLY A 176 -11.23 6.49 -1.17
N LEU A 177 -11.48 5.66 -2.19
CA LEU A 177 -12.79 5.05 -2.44
C LEU A 177 -13.25 4.21 -1.24
N GLN A 178 -12.35 3.41 -0.66
CA GLN A 178 -12.70 2.63 0.52
C GLN A 178 -12.92 3.52 1.75
N ALA A 179 -12.16 4.59 1.92
CA ALA A 179 -12.38 5.56 2.98
C ALA A 179 -13.76 6.23 2.85
N ILE A 180 -14.17 6.64 1.64
CA ILE A 180 -15.51 7.17 1.35
C ILE A 180 -16.57 6.14 1.78
N ALA A 181 -16.46 4.90 1.30
CA ALA A 181 -17.42 3.85 1.60
C ALA A 181 -17.52 3.56 3.11
N THR A 182 -16.38 3.55 3.82
CA THR A 182 -16.33 3.30 5.25
C THR A 182 -16.93 4.45 6.05
N ALA A 183 -16.54 5.70 5.77
CA ALA A 183 -17.05 6.88 6.47
C ALA A 183 -18.58 7.02 6.26
N ARG A 184 -19.07 6.74 5.06
CA ARG A 184 -20.51 6.71 4.75
C ARG A 184 -21.25 5.67 5.58
N ARG A 185 -20.71 4.44 5.67
CA ARG A 185 -21.30 3.38 6.49
C ARG A 185 -21.34 3.73 7.98
N LEU A 186 -20.38 4.51 8.46
CA LEU A 186 -20.38 5.04 9.83
C LEU A 186 -21.30 6.26 10.02
N GLY A 187 -22.04 6.69 8.99
CA GLY A 187 -23.03 7.73 9.05
C GLY A 187 -22.49 9.16 8.89
N ALA A 188 -21.26 9.32 8.45
CA ALA A 188 -20.69 10.64 8.15
C ALA A 188 -21.25 11.24 6.84
N ILE A 189 -21.21 12.57 6.74
CA ILE A 189 -21.41 13.31 5.49
C ILE A 189 -20.07 13.42 4.79
N VAL A 190 -19.94 12.76 3.62
CA VAL A 190 -18.65 12.64 2.95
C VAL A 190 -18.59 13.49 1.69
N THR A 191 -17.48 14.21 1.56
CA THR A 191 -17.05 14.89 0.34
C THR A 191 -15.69 14.35 -0.08
N ALA A 192 -15.36 14.44 -1.38
CA ALA A 192 -14.05 13.98 -1.86
C ALA A 192 -13.54 14.84 -3.02
N THR A 193 -12.23 14.86 -3.22
CA THR A 193 -11.58 15.55 -4.35
C THR A 193 -10.48 14.66 -4.95
N ASP A 194 -10.35 14.75 -6.26
CA ASP A 194 -9.24 14.16 -7.03
C ASP A 194 -8.98 15.04 -8.25
N VAL A 195 -7.79 14.94 -8.81
CA VAL A 195 -7.42 15.68 -10.02
C VAL A 195 -7.91 15.00 -11.30
N ARG A 196 -8.41 13.75 -11.22
CA ARG A 196 -8.90 12.97 -12.38
C ARG A 196 -10.42 13.09 -12.50
N PRO A 197 -10.96 13.55 -13.64
CA PRO A 197 -12.40 13.69 -13.87
C PRO A 197 -13.21 12.40 -13.71
N ALA A 198 -12.66 11.27 -14.17
CA ALA A 198 -13.32 9.96 -14.09
C ALA A 198 -13.63 9.50 -12.65
N THR A 199 -12.94 10.05 -11.65
CA THR A 199 -13.20 9.71 -10.24
C THR A 199 -14.49 10.33 -9.71
N LYS A 200 -15.04 11.36 -10.36
CA LYS A 200 -16.28 12.03 -9.94
C LYS A 200 -17.45 11.04 -9.88
N GLU A 201 -17.67 10.29 -10.95
CA GLU A 201 -18.75 9.29 -11.00
C GLU A 201 -18.57 8.22 -9.91
N GLN A 202 -17.33 7.79 -9.66
CA GLN A 202 -17.01 6.81 -8.61
C GLN A 202 -17.36 7.35 -7.21
N VAL A 203 -17.04 8.62 -6.93
CA VAL A 203 -17.39 9.29 -5.67
C VAL A 203 -18.90 9.38 -5.49
N GLU A 204 -19.61 9.83 -6.51
CA GLU A 204 -21.06 10.01 -6.50
C GLU A 204 -21.79 8.67 -6.37
N SER A 205 -21.30 7.60 -7.01
CA SER A 205 -21.85 6.26 -6.88
C SER A 205 -21.76 5.69 -5.45
N LEU A 206 -20.75 6.13 -4.67
CA LEU A 206 -20.62 5.81 -3.25
C LEU A 206 -21.46 6.73 -2.34
N GLY A 207 -22.24 7.66 -2.91
CA GLY A 207 -23.11 8.60 -2.19
C GLY A 207 -22.36 9.74 -1.52
N ALA A 208 -21.14 10.07 -1.95
CA ALA A 208 -20.40 11.24 -1.53
C ALA A 208 -20.51 12.37 -2.57
N LYS A 209 -20.19 13.59 -2.17
CA LYS A 209 -20.18 14.76 -3.08
C LYS A 209 -18.75 15.01 -3.56
N PHE A 210 -18.59 15.17 -4.87
CA PHE A 210 -17.30 15.56 -5.45
C PHE A 210 -17.07 17.07 -5.35
N ILE A 211 -15.83 17.48 -5.03
CA ILE A 211 -15.42 18.87 -4.82
C ILE A 211 -14.22 19.14 -5.73
N ALA A 212 -14.43 19.88 -6.81
CA ALA A 212 -13.38 20.29 -7.73
C ALA A 212 -13.78 21.59 -8.46
N VAL A 213 -12.81 22.30 -9.02
CA VAL A 213 -13.03 23.32 -10.04
C VAL A 213 -13.29 22.57 -11.35
N GLU A 214 -14.53 22.59 -11.81
CA GLU A 214 -14.96 21.85 -13.02
C GLU A 214 -14.95 22.79 -14.22
N ASP A 215 -13.76 23.16 -14.70
CA ASP A 215 -13.57 23.92 -15.93
C ASP A 215 -13.16 23.02 -17.10
N GLU A 216 -12.88 23.59 -18.28
CA GLU A 216 -12.49 22.82 -19.47
C GLU A 216 -11.14 22.13 -19.28
N GLU A 217 -10.22 22.70 -18.49
CA GLU A 217 -8.94 22.08 -18.20
C GLU A 217 -9.13 20.81 -17.37
N PHE A 218 -10.02 20.85 -16.37
CA PHE A 218 -10.36 19.66 -15.56
C PHE A 218 -10.91 18.53 -16.42
N LYS A 219 -11.82 18.82 -17.35
CA LYS A 219 -12.40 17.79 -18.23
C LYS A 219 -11.36 17.05 -19.08
N GLN A 220 -10.22 17.70 -19.35
CA GLN A 220 -9.11 17.17 -20.16
C GLN A 220 -7.94 16.66 -19.30
N ALA A 221 -8.11 16.58 -17.99
CA ALA A 221 -7.03 16.31 -17.02
C ALA A 221 -6.59 14.84 -16.94
N GLU A 222 -7.17 13.95 -17.73
CA GLU A 222 -6.84 12.52 -17.72
C GLU A 222 -6.03 12.11 -18.92
N THR A 223 -4.96 11.32 -18.69
CA THR A 223 -4.18 10.69 -19.76
C THR A 223 -4.85 9.39 -20.19
N ALA A 224 -4.52 8.90 -21.41
CA ALA A 224 -4.99 7.61 -21.90
C ALA A 224 -4.64 6.42 -20.98
N GLY A 225 -3.67 6.57 -20.07
CA GLY A 225 -3.28 5.56 -19.06
C GLY A 225 -4.01 5.71 -17.72
N GLY A 226 -5.02 6.59 -17.60
CA GLY A 226 -5.77 6.80 -16.35
C GLY A 226 -5.00 7.55 -15.25
N TYR A 227 -3.89 8.22 -15.62
CA TYR A 227 -3.15 9.09 -14.70
C TYR A 227 -3.57 10.56 -14.87
N ALA A 228 -3.44 11.32 -13.79
CA ALA A 228 -3.65 12.76 -13.85
C ALA A 228 -2.61 13.42 -14.76
N LYS A 229 -3.07 14.32 -15.62
CA LYS A 229 -2.22 15.24 -16.36
C LYS A 229 -1.75 16.36 -15.42
N GLU A 230 -0.56 16.89 -15.65
CA GLU A 230 -0.11 18.06 -14.93
C GLU A 230 -0.99 19.28 -15.30
N MET A 231 -1.64 19.86 -14.29
CA MET A 231 -2.56 20.97 -14.47
C MET A 231 -1.81 22.31 -14.49
N SER A 232 -2.38 23.30 -15.15
CA SER A 232 -1.83 24.67 -15.15
C SER A 232 -1.69 25.23 -13.75
N LYS A 233 -0.75 26.15 -13.54
CA LYS A 233 -0.59 26.84 -12.26
C LYS A 233 -1.85 27.61 -11.86
N GLU A 234 -2.59 28.14 -12.85
CA GLU A 234 -3.85 28.84 -12.63
C GLU A 234 -4.93 27.90 -12.08
N TYR A 235 -5.10 26.73 -12.70
CA TYR A 235 -6.03 25.72 -12.20
C TYR A 235 -5.64 25.25 -10.80
N GLN A 236 -4.35 24.96 -10.58
CA GLN A 236 -3.86 24.53 -9.26
C GLN A 236 -4.16 25.58 -8.17
N ALA A 237 -4.01 26.87 -8.47
CA ALA A 237 -4.34 27.96 -7.54
C ALA A 237 -5.84 28.03 -7.24
N LYS A 238 -6.70 27.90 -8.24
CA LYS A 238 -8.17 27.86 -8.07
C LYS A 238 -8.60 26.66 -7.22
N GLN A 239 -8.05 25.48 -7.52
CA GLN A 239 -8.35 24.27 -6.77
C GLN A 239 -7.87 24.37 -5.32
N ALA A 240 -6.68 24.90 -5.08
CA ALA A 240 -6.15 25.12 -3.74
C ALA A 240 -7.03 26.10 -2.94
N ALA A 241 -7.52 27.17 -3.55
CA ALA A 241 -8.44 28.12 -2.92
C ALA A 241 -9.79 27.46 -2.56
N LEU A 242 -10.35 26.65 -3.47
CA LEU A 242 -11.58 25.91 -3.22
C LEU A 242 -11.41 24.93 -2.04
N VAL A 243 -10.30 24.18 -2.03
CA VAL A 243 -9.98 23.24 -0.95
C VAL A 243 -9.77 23.97 0.37
N ALA A 244 -9.07 25.12 0.37
CA ALA A 244 -8.83 25.93 1.56
C ALA A 244 -10.14 26.45 2.19
N GLU A 245 -11.13 26.81 1.39
CA GLU A 245 -12.44 27.21 1.90
C GLU A 245 -13.28 26.02 2.37
N HIS A 246 -13.13 24.87 1.70
CA HIS A 246 -13.89 23.67 2.04
C HIS A 246 -13.43 23.04 3.35
N ILE A 247 -12.11 22.97 3.57
CA ILE A 247 -11.49 22.29 4.73
C ILE A 247 -11.90 22.95 6.07
N LYS A 248 -12.14 24.26 6.10
CA LYS A 248 -12.58 25.00 7.30
C LYS A 248 -13.85 24.44 7.95
N LYS A 249 -14.66 23.74 7.16
CA LYS A 249 -15.96 23.21 7.56
C LYS A 249 -15.94 21.72 7.85
N GLN A 250 -14.78 21.08 7.73
CA GLN A 250 -14.64 19.65 7.89
C GLN A 250 -14.23 19.28 9.31
N ASP A 251 -14.71 18.16 9.76
CA ASP A 251 -14.38 17.57 11.06
C ASP A 251 -13.22 16.59 10.94
N ILE A 252 -13.20 15.83 9.84
CA ILE A 252 -12.16 14.84 9.54
C ILE A 252 -11.69 15.02 8.10
N VAL A 253 -10.38 14.98 7.88
CA VAL A 253 -9.77 14.96 6.55
C VAL A 253 -8.88 13.73 6.43
N ILE A 254 -8.99 13.00 5.32
CA ILE A 254 -8.11 11.86 5.02
C ILE A 254 -7.43 12.11 3.69
N THR A 255 -6.09 12.11 3.68
CA THR A 255 -5.29 12.32 2.48
C THR A 255 -4.65 11.01 2.03
N THR A 256 -4.69 10.74 0.73
CA THR A 256 -4.23 9.47 0.15
C THR A 256 -3.41 9.64 -1.12
N ALA A 257 -3.00 10.86 -1.47
CA ALA A 257 -2.34 11.14 -2.73
C ALA A 257 -0.88 10.71 -2.71
N LEU A 258 -0.54 9.75 -3.57
CA LEU A 258 0.81 9.24 -3.76
C LEU A 258 1.16 9.22 -5.25
N ILE A 259 2.41 9.53 -5.56
CA ILE A 259 2.99 9.43 -6.90
C ILE A 259 4.14 8.42 -6.82
N PRO A 260 4.08 7.31 -7.55
CA PRO A 260 5.14 6.30 -7.51
C PRO A 260 6.53 6.91 -7.80
N GLY A 261 7.51 6.58 -6.98
CA GLY A 261 8.90 7.04 -7.16
C GLY A 261 9.15 8.53 -6.87
N ARG A 262 8.17 9.28 -6.37
CA ARG A 262 8.30 10.70 -6.03
C ARG A 262 7.82 10.97 -4.60
N PRO A 263 8.28 12.06 -3.97
CA PRO A 263 7.68 12.55 -2.73
C PRO A 263 6.17 12.81 -2.91
N ALA A 264 5.41 12.60 -1.84
CA ALA A 264 3.98 12.87 -1.84
C ALA A 264 3.70 14.36 -2.11
N PRO A 265 2.67 14.69 -2.91
CA PRO A 265 2.31 16.08 -3.16
C PRO A 265 1.79 16.73 -1.87
N ARG A 266 2.16 17.99 -1.63
CA ARG A 266 1.62 18.76 -0.51
C ARG A 266 0.21 19.26 -0.87
N LEU A 267 -0.80 18.75 -0.17
CA LEU A 267 -2.21 19.09 -0.39
C LEU A 267 -2.76 20.04 0.66
N ILE A 268 -2.27 19.95 1.90
CA ILE A 268 -2.75 20.73 3.04
C ILE A 268 -1.57 21.52 3.60
N SER A 269 -1.68 22.83 3.54
CA SER A 269 -0.69 23.77 4.12
C SER A 269 -0.93 23.96 5.61
N LYS A 270 0.06 24.52 6.31
CA LYS A 270 -0.03 24.87 7.72
C LYS A 270 -1.19 25.85 7.99
N ASP A 271 -1.41 26.81 7.08
CA ASP A 271 -2.50 27.79 7.20
C ASP A 271 -3.87 27.11 7.05
N MET A 272 -3.99 26.13 6.18
CA MET A 272 -5.20 25.32 6.06
C MET A 272 -5.48 24.53 7.33
N VAL A 273 -4.46 23.90 7.94
CA VAL A 273 -4.58 23.24 9.24
C VAL A 273 -5.06 24.23 10.30
N ALA A 274 -4.43 25.39 10.41
CA ALA A 274 -4.79 26.42 11.38
C ALA A 274 -6.21 27.00 11.19
N SER A 275 -6.78 26.87 9.98
CA SER A 275 -8.13 27.32 9.65
C SER A 275 -9.24 26.34 10.06
N MET A 276 -8.87 25.08 10.39
CA MET A 276 -9.82 24.06 10.83
C MET A 276 -10.26 24.30 12.28
N ARG A 277 -11.38 23.70 12.65
CA ARG A 277 -11.90 23.83 14.02
C ARG A 277 -11.06 22.99 14.99
N PRO A 278 -10.78 23.50 16.21
CA PRO A 278 -10.21 22.65 17.27
C PRO A 278 -11.06 21.40 17.51
N GLY A 279 -10.40 20.27 17.68
CA GLY A 279 -11.00 18.93 17.75
C GLY A 279 -11.19 18.23 16.40
N SER A 280 -10.81 18.87 15.28
CA SER A 280 -10.75 18.23 13.96
C SER A 280 -9.55 17.28 13.88
N VAL A 281 -9.63 16.32 12.95
CA VAL A 281 -8.60 15.29 12.74
C VAL A 281 -8.20 15.22 11.27
N ILE A 282 -6.91 15.16 11.00
CA ILE A 282 -6.33 14.89 9.67
C ILE A 282 -5.61 13.56 9.76
N VAL A 283 -5.91 12.60 8.88
CA VAL A 283 -5.15 11.36 8.73
C VAL A 283 -4.42 11.37 7.40
N ASP A 284 -3.11 11.27 7.45
CA ASP A 284 -2.24 11.34 6.27
C ASP A 284 -1.66 9.96 5.94
N LEU A 285 -2.24 9.29 4.93
CA LEU A 285 -1.77 7.99 4.45
C LEU A 285 -0.48 8.06 3.60
N ALA A 286 -0.04 9.27 3.26
CA ALA A 286 1.16 9.50 2.47
C ALA A 286 2.40 9.81 3.32
N VAL A 287 2.31 9.74 4.65
CA VAL A 287 3.36 10.15 5.58
C VAL A 287 4.70 9.46 5.34
N GLU A 288 4.71 8.18 4.95
CA GLU A 288 5.93 7.41 4.63
C GLU A 288 6.67 7.95 3.38
N ARG A 289 6.03 8.82 2.60
CA ARG A 289 6.57 9.49 1.41
C ARG A 289 6.64 11.01 1.56
N GLY A 290 6.76 11.50 2.78
CA GLY A 290 6.87 12.92 3.11
C GLY A 290 5.55 13.60 3.46
N GLY A 291 4.41 12.93 3.25
CA GLY A 291 3.08 13.37 3.64
C GLY A 291 2.43 14.41 2.71
N ASN A 292 1.10 14.35 2.69
CA ASN A 292 0.26 15.33 1.99
C ASN A 292 -0.05 16.56 2.87
N CYS A 293 0.03 16.42 4.19
CA CYS A 293 -0.26 17.47 5.15
C CYS A 293 1.04 18.06 5.72
N GLU A 294 1.15 19.38 5.73
CA GLU A 294 2.26 20.07 6.38
C GLU A 294 2.17 19.87 7.90
N GLY A 295 3.31 19.52 8.51
CA GLY A 295 3.39 19.25 9.94
C GLY A 295 3.11 17.81 10.35
N VAL A 296 2.74 16.92 9.41
CA VAL A 296 2.65 15.48 9.71
C VAL A 296 4.02 14.92 10.08
N LYS A 297 4.04 14.00 11.05
CA LYS A 297 5.26 13.29 11.46
C LYS A 297 5.04 11.79 11.40
N PRO A 298 6.00 11.03 10.84
CA PRO A 298 5.91 9.58 10.76
C PRO A 298 5.77 8.91 12.13
N GLY A 299 4.73 8.10 12.31
CA GLY A 299 4.47 7.35 13.54
C GLY A 299 3.81 8.15 14.68
N GLU A 300 3.56 9.45 14.50
CA GLU A 300 3.05 10.32 15.56
C GLU A 300 1.63 10.83 15.29
N VAL A 301 0.96 11.25 16.37
CA VAL A 301 -0.21 12.13 16.36
C VAL A 301 0.25 13.49 16.86
N VAL A 302 0.26 14.48 15.97
CA VAL A 302 0.70 15.85 16.28
C VAL A 302 -0.52 16.72 16.59
N ASP A 303 -0.51 17.45 17.69
CA ASP A 303 -1.49 18.51 17.96
C ASP A 303 -1.00 19.83 17.34
N ALA A 304 -1.76 20.36 16.41
CA ALA A 304 -1.50 21.62 15.73
C ALA A 304 -2.58 22.65 16.08
N GLY A 305 -2.54 23.18 17.29
CA GLY A 305 -3.50 24.16 17.77
C GLY A 305 -4.91 23.61 18.00
N GLY A 306 -4.99 22.37 18.48
CA GLY A 306 -6.23 21.63 18.70
C GLY A 306 -6.71 20.81 17.50
N VAL A 307 -5.98 20.83 16.37
CA VAL A 307 -6.20 19.93 15.23
C VAL A 307 -5.20 18.81 15.31
N LYS A 308 -5.67 17.55 15.37
CA LYS A 308 -4.80 16.37 15.40
C LYS A 308 -4.38 15.99 13.99
N ILE A 309 -3.07 15.85 13.75
CA ILE A 309 -2.51 15.33 12.51
C ILE A 309 -1.95 13.94 12.78
N VAL A 310 -2.57 12.92 12.21
CA VAL A 310 -2.26 11.51 12.43
C VAL A 310 -1.38 11.01 11.29
N GLY A 311 -0.14 10.64 11.62
CA GLY A 311 0.87 10.13 10.69
C GLY A 311 1.22 8.68 10.94
N TYR A 312 0.26 7.79 11.18
CA TYR A 312 0.53 6.39 11.43
C TYR A 312 1.22 5.70 10.26
N LEU A 313 2.24 4.88 10.58
CA LEU A 313 2.97 4.07 9.61
C LEU A 313 2.25 2.75 9.37
N ASN A 314 2.50 2.15 8.21
CA ASN A 314 2.03 0.81 7.86
C ASN A 314 0.54 0.58 8.19
N VAL A 315 -0.32 1.52 7.77
CA VAL A 315 -1.73 1.55 8.19
C VAL A 315 -2.48 0.26 7.87
N ALA A 316 -2.21 -0.38 6.71
CA ALA A 316 -2.77 -1.70 6.39
C ALA A 316 -2.30 -2.78 7.37
N GLY A 317 -1.04 -2.74 7.80
CA GLY A 317 -0.45 -3.67 8.78
C GLY A 317 -1.07 -3.55 10.18
N ARG A 318 -1.74 -2.45 10.50
CA ARG A 318 -2.48 -2.26 11.77
C ARG A 318 -3.76 -3.13 11.88
N ILE A 319 -4.19 -3.75 10.76
CA ILE A 319 -5.21 -4.81 10.71
C ILE A 319 -4.58 -6.07 10.11
N ALA A 320 -3.50 -6.51 10.72
CA ALA A 320 -2.57 -7.51 10.21
C ALA A 320 -3.23 -8.82 9.74
N ALA A 321 -4.25 -9.31 10.43
CA ALA A 321 -4.95 -10.54 10.06
C ALA A 321 -5.60 -10.45 8.67
N SER A 322 -6.39 -9.39 8.43
CA SER A 322 -7.03 -9.17 7.14
C SER A 322 -6.02 -8.85 6.05
N ALA A 323 -5.00 -8.04 6.38
CA ALA A 323 -3.96 -7.65 5.45
C ALA A 323 -3.11 -8.86 5.01
N SER A 324 -2.73 -9.74 5.93
CA SER A 324 -2.01 -10.98 5.63
C SER A 324 -2.83 -11.91 4.75
N SER A 325 -4.14 -12.05 5.02
CA SER A 325 -5.03 -12.91 4.23
C SER A 325 -5.08 -12.49 2.76
N LEU A 326 -5.19 -11.18 2.47
CA LEU A 326 -5.21 -10.68 1.10
C LEU A 326 -3.81 -10.75 0.46
N TYR A 327 -2.79 -10.31 1.19
CA TYR A 327 -1.42 -10.32 0.72
C TYR A 327 -0.94 -11.73 0.34
N ALA A 328 -1.18 -12.71 1.21
CA ALA A 328 -0.82 -14.10 0.96
C ALA A 328 -1.52 -14.67 -0.30
N ARG A 329 -2.76 -14.27 -0.58
CA ARG A 329 -3.47 -14.66 -1.80
C ARG A 329 -2.87 -14.00 -3.04
N ASN A 330 -2.46 -12.73 -2.96
CA ASN A 330 -1.76 -12.07 -4.05
C ASN A 330 -0.44 -12.80 -4.38
N LEU A 331 0.35 -13.13 -3.34
CA LEU A 331 1.60 -13.88 -3.53
C LEU A 331 1.35 -15.27 -4.12
N PHE A 332 0.33 -15.97 -3.63
CA PHE A 332 -0.02 -17.29 -4.17
C PHE A 332 -0.39 -17.22 -5.64
N ALA A 333 -1.20 -16.24 -6.05
CA ALA A 333 -1.56 -16.04 -7.45
C ALA A 333 -0.31 -15.77 -8.33
N PHE A 334 0.67 -15.03 -7.81
CA PHE A 334 1.93 -14.80 -8.51
C PHE A 334 2.80 -16.07 -8.57
N LEU A 335 2.83 -16.88 -7.49
CA LEU A 335 3.52 -18.17 -7.49
C LEU A 335 3.00 -19.11 -8.58
N GLU A 336 1.69 -19.10 -8.86
CA GLU A 336 1.08 -19.99 -9.86
C GLU A 336 1.64 -19.79 -11.27
N ILE A 337 2.16 -18.62 -11.61
CA ILE A 337 2.79 -18.35 -12.91
C ILE A 337 4.31 -18.61 -12.93
N LEU A 338 4.91 -18.91 -11.77
CA LEU A 338 6.33 -19.22 -11.62
C LEU A 338 6.62 -20.71 -11.52
N VAL A 339 5.58 -21.55 -11.44
CA VAL A 339 5.69 -22.99 -11.13
C VAL A 339 5.04 -23.83 -12.21
N ASP A 340 5.75 -24.87 -12.66
CA ASP A 340 5.14 -25.96 -13.43
C ASP A 340 4.43 -26.93 -12.47
N ARG A 341 3.10 -26.96 -12.54
CA ARG A 341 2.24 -27.80 -11.69
C ARG A 341 2.44 -29.30 -11.94
N ASN A 342 2.79 -29.69 -13.18
CA ASN A 342 2.97 -31.10 -13.55
C ASN A 342 4.34 -31.60 -13.09
N ALA A 343 5.39 -30.81 -13.38
CA ALA A 343 6.74 -31.13 -12.95
C ALA A 343 6.99 -30.85 -11.47
N LYS A 344 6.13 -30.03 -10.80
CA LYS A 344 6.25 -29.59 -9.40
C LYS A 344 7.58 -28.86 -9.14
N THR A 345 8.02 -28.09 -10.11
CA THR A 345 9.28 -27.35 -10.08
C THR A 345 9.07 -25.88 -10.41
N VAL A 346 10.05 -25.06 -10.06
CA VAL A 346 10.11 -23.67 -10.52
C VAL A 346 10.32 -23.67 -12.04
N ALA A 347 9.49 -22.94 -12.77
CA ALA A 347 9.51 -22.81 -14.22
C ALA A 347 9.11 -21.41 -14.64
N ILE A 348 10.05 -20.46 -14.53
CA ILE A 348 9.79 -19.05 -14.80
C ILE A 348 9.79 -18.78 -16.30
N ASN A 349 8.65 -18.32 -16.82
CA ASN A 349 8.60 -17.76 -18.18
C ASN A 349 9.08 -16.32 -18.16
N TRP A 350 10.33 -16.10 -18.53
CA TRP A 350 10.96 -14.77 -18.55
C TRP A 350 10.43 -13.84 -19.65
N ASP A 351 9.65 -14.38 -20.60
CA ASP A 351 8.98 -13.58 -21.62
C ASP A 351 7.60 -13.07 -21.22
N ASP A 352 7.07 -13.57 -20.12
CA ASP A 352 5.81 -13.10 -19.54
C ASP A 352 5.93 -11.63 -19.09
N GLU A 353 4.96 -10.80 -19.46
CA GLU A 353 4.94 -9.36 -19.15
C GLU A 353 4.88 -9.07 -17.64
N ILE A 354 4.20 -9.93 -16.85
CA ILE A 354 4.11 -9.79 -15.40
C ILE A 354 5.47 -10.08 -14.77
N VAL A 355 6.14 -11.16 -15.22
CA VAL A 355 7.46 -11.54 -14.76
C VAL A 355 8.48 -10.44 -15.09
N LYS A 356 8.49 -9.94 -16.33
CA LYS A 356 9.37 -8.83 -16.76
C LYS A 356 9.17 -7.57 -15.94
N ALA A 357 7.91 -7.20 -15.67
CA ALA A 357 7.60 -5.98 -14.92
C ALA A 357 8.04 -6.07 -13.46
N THR A 358 7.89 -7.24 -12.81
CA THR A 358 8.13 -7.43 -11.37
C THR A 358 9.56 -7.84 -11.04
N ALA A 359 10.32 -8.41 -11.99
CA ALA A 359 11.70 -8.82 -11.76
C ALA A 359 12.61 -7.61 -11.49
N LEU A 360 13.34 -7.66 -10.37
CA LEU A 360 14.36 -6.67 -10.01
C LEU A 360 15.78 -7.19 -10.27
N THR A 361 16.07 -8.41 -9.78
CA THR A 361 17.41 -9.01 -9.88
C THR A 361 17.34 -10.42 -10.42
N ARG A 362 18.39 -10.83 -11.13
CA ARG A 362 18.57 -12.19 -11.66
C ARG A 362 20.04 -12.43 -11.99
N GLY A 363 20.58 -13.62 -11.65
CA GLY A 363 21.93 -14.02 -12.05
C GLY A 363 23.04 -13.06 -11.57
N GLY A 364 22.85 -12.42 -10.43
CA GLY A 364 23.81 -11.46 -9.88
C GLY A 364 23.68 -10.03 -10.44
N GLU A 365 22.68 -9.75 -11.27
CA GLU A 365 22.50 -8.45 -11.92
C GLU A 365 21.12 -7.83 -11.58
N VAL A 366 21.07 -6.49 -11.63
CA VAL A 366 19.79 -5.76 -11.59
C VAL A 366 19.24 -5.73 -13.01
N VAL A 367 18.14 -6.47 -13.24
CA VAL A 367 17.56 -6.68 -14.59
C VAL A 367 16.44 -5.69 -14.92
N ASN A 368 15.87 -5.01 -13.93
CA ASN A 368 14.84 -4.02 -14.17
C ASN A 368 15.45 -2.71 -14.68
N ALA A 369 15.09 -2.30 -15.90
CA ALA A 369 15.68 -1.13 -16.54
C ALA A 369 15.48 0.19 -15.76
N SER A 370 14.45 0.29 -14.92
CA SER A 370 14.20 1.48 -14.11
C SER A 370 15.17 1.63 -12.95
N PHE A 371 15.82 0.53 -12.52
CA PHE A 371 16.69 0.47 -11.33
C PHE A 371 18.09 -0.04 -11.64
N ALA A 372 18.36 -0.44 -12.89
CA ALA A 372 19.70 -0.82 -13.33
C ALA A 372 20.66 0.37 -13.23
N PRO A 373 21.93 0.15 -12.85
CA PRO A 373 22.94 1.19 -12.86
C PRO A 373 23.00 1.85 -14.24
N LYS A 374 22.90 3.18 -14.30
CA LYS A 374 23.10 3.90 -15.56
C LYS A 374 24.54 3.65 -16.00
N THR A 375 24.75 2.91 -17.07
CA THR A 375 26.06 2.76 -17.68
C THR A 375 26.57 4.14 -18.09
N ALA A 376 27.82 4.46 -17.74
CA ALA A 376 28.46 5.76 -17.96
C ALA A 376 28.65 6.16 -19.46
N ALA A 377 27.95 5.49 -20.38
CA ALA A 377 28.06 5.72 -21.83
C ALA A 377 27.14 6.82 -22.39
N ALA A 378 26.30 7.47 -21.54
CA ALA A 378 25.36 8.50 -22.03
C ALA A 378 25.81 9.95 -21.79
N THR A 379 27.04 10.18 -21.27
CA THR A 379 27.56 11.53 -20.99
C THR A 379 28.59 12.04 -22.01
N ALA A 380 28.75 11.36 -23.16
CA ALA A 380 29.69 11.76 -24.19
C ALA A 380 29.02 12.19 -25.53
N ALA A 381 27.72 12.48 -25.52
CA ALA A 381 27.00 13.00 -26.68
C ALA A 381 25.93 14.00 -26.22
N GLY A 382 26.38 15.22 -25.88
CA GLY A 382 25.54 16.37 -25.59
C GLY A 382 26.40 17.63 -25.65
#